data_d9ecd989b99a7dc88a82844d8dfa6b65
#
_entry.id   d9ecd989b99a7dc88a82844d8dfa6b65
#
_cell.length_a   1.000
_cell.length_b   1.000
_cell.length_c   1.000
_cell.angle_alpha   90.00
_cell.angle_beta   90.00
_cell.angle_gamma   90.00
#
_symmetry.space_group_name_H-M   'P 1'
#
loop_
_entity.id
_entity.type
_entity.pdbx_description
1 polymer ?
#
loop_
_entity_poly.entity_id
_entity_poly.type
_entity_poly.pdbx_seq_one_letter_code
_entity_poly.pdbx_strand_id
1 'polypeptide(L)'
;MTGSRDRVLSGMRPTGQLHLGNFLGALENWVKLQDQYECFYFVANWHVLTTNPGGTREVPGDTIEMGADWLGAGLDPERSVLFIQSLVPEHAELHLLFSMATPVGWLERVPTYKEMVEQLGLESPSYGLLGYPLLQSADILMYKAQWVPVGADQVPHIELTREVARRFNNTWKPVFPEPQAMLTQIPKVPGTDGRKMSKSYGNAIYLSDSTEQITAKVKPMVTDPARKRRSDPGNPDVCPVFDLHRIFTPEVDREACATGCRTAGIGCLDCKSVLLKHMLPPLAQIRERRQRFVEKPAEIVEILHEGTKRARRIAVRTMEEVRDAIKLEP
;
A
#
# COMPACT_ATOMS: atom_id res chain seq x y z
N MET A 1 -28.04 -2.43 -20.35
CA MET A 1 -27.59 -3.14 -19.13
C MET A 1 -26.21 -2.60 -18.80
N THR A 2 -26.13 -1.63 -17.91
CA THR A 2 -24.85 -1.15 -17.38
C THR A 2 -24.39 -2.22 -16.40
N GLY A 3 -23.52 -3.14 -16.85
CA GLY A 3 -22.89 -4.12 -15.97
C GLY A 3 -22.22 -3.38 -14.79
N SER A 4 -22.42 -3.86 -13.55
CA SER A 4 -21.69 -3.34 -12.41
C SER A 4 -20.20 -3.49 -12.70
N ARG A 5 -19.42 -2.43 -12.44
CA ARG A 5 -17.96 -2.52 -12.52
C ARG A 5 -17.46 -3.57 -11.55
N ASP A 6 -16.40 -4.28 -11.93
CA ASP A 6 -15.70 -5.17 -11.02
C ASP A 6 -15.16 -4.39 -9.82
N ARG A 7 -15.13 -5.03 -8.65
CA ARG A 7 -14.64 -4.44 -7.42
C ARG A 7 -13.16 -4.67 -7.21
N VAL A 8 -12.49 -3.61 -6.85
CA VAL A 8 -11.10 -3.62 -6.36
C VAL A 8 -11.11 -3.29 -4.89
N LEU A 9 -10.39 -4.08 -4.09
CA LEU A 9 -10.16 -3.76 -2.69
C LEU A 9 -8.67 -3.74 -2.39
N SER A 10 -8.24 -2.74 -1.65
CA SER A 10 -6.89 -2.71 -1.06
C SER A 10 -6.90 -1.92 0.24
N GLY A 11 -5.95 -2.20 1.12
CA GLY A 11 -5.80 -1.54 2.40
C GLY A 11 -4.37 -1.12 2.69
N MET A 12 -4.22 -0.08 3.49
CA MET A 12 -2.91 0.37 3.94
C MET A 12 -2.91 0.60 5.45
N ARG A 13 -1.89 0.11 6.13
CA ARG A 13 -1.74 0.35 7.58
C ARG A 13 -1.38 1.82 7.82
N PRO A 14 -2.06 2.51 8.74
CA PRO A 14 -1.72 3.87 9.12
C PRO A 14 -0.41 3.86 9.93
N THR A 15 0.66 4.24 9.28
CA THR A 15 2.01 4.33 9.86
C THR A 15 2.61 5.72 9.67
N GLY A 16 1.78 6.75 9.61
CA GLY A 16 2.15 8.14 9.39
C GLY A 16 2.35 8.47 7.91
N GLN A 17 3.08 9.54 7.64
CA GLN A 17 3.32 10.08 6.30
C GLN A 17 3.83 9.02 5.32
N LEU A 18 3.35 9.05 4.09
CA LEU A 18 3.76 8.13 3.03
C LEU A 18 5.03 8.63 2.34
N HIS A 19 5.91 7.69 2.03
CA HIS A 19 7.11 7.93 1.23
C HIS A 19 6.91 7.49 -0.23
N LEU A 20 7.84 7.83 -1.11
CA LEU A 20 7.79 7.49 -2.53
C LEU A 20 7.59 6.00 -2.79
N GLY A 21 8.15 5.13 -1.94
CA GLY A 21 7.94 3.68 -2.05
C GLY A 21 6.49 3.27 -1.85
N ASN A 22 5.75 3.92 -0.93
CA ASN A 22 4.32 3.68 -0.74
C ASN A 22 3.50 4.23 -1.92
N PHE A 23 3.86 5.43 -2.39
CA PHE A 23 3.19 6.08 -3.51
C PHE A 23 3.32 5.25 -4.79
N LEU A 24 4.53 4.97 -5.24
CA LEU A 24 4.81 4.25 -6.47
C LEU A 24 4.46 2.76 -6.38
N GLY A 25 4.52 2.18 -5.17
CA GLY A 25 4.23 0.78 -4.93
C GLY A 25 2.73 0.44 -4.87
N ALA A 26 1.90 1.39 -4.48
CA ALA A 26 0.47 1.14 -4.31
C ALA A 26 -0.41 2.33 -4.73
N LEU A 27 -0.21 3.51 -4.13
CA LEU A 27 -1.16 4.61 -4.20
C LEU A 27 -1.34 5.17 -5.62
N GLU A 28 -0.28 5.28 -6.40
CA GLU A 28 -0.34 5.71 -7.80
C GLU A 28 -1.22 4.78 -8.65
N ASN A 29 -1.11 3.47 -8.41
CA ASN A 29 -1.96 2.49 -9.08
C ASN A 29 -3.43 2.62 -8.63
N TRP A 30 -3.68 2.83 -7.33
CA TRP A 30 -5.03 3.05 -6.82
C TRP A 30 -5.72 4.24 -7.48
N VAL A 31 -5.00 5.34 -7.67
CA VAL A 31 -5.50 6.53 -8.39
C VAL A 31 -5.91 6.20 -9.82
N LYS A 32 -5.16 5.34 -10.52
CA LYS A 32 -5.48 4.92 -11.89
C LYS A 32 -6.68 3.96 -11.95
N LEU A 33 -6.81 3.07 -10.97
CA LEU A 33 -7.87 2.06 -10.93
C LEU A 33 -9.26 2.64 -10.71
N GLN A 34 -9.40 3.78 -10.02
CA GLN A 34 -10.70 4.42 -9.77
C GLN A 34 -11.45 4.86 -11.03
N ASP A 35 -10.78 4.92 -12.20
CA ASP A 35 -11.41 5.20 -13.47
C ASP A 35 -12.19 4.00 -14.05
N GLN A 36 -11.75 2.78 -13.71
CA GLN A 36 -12.17 1.55 -14.38
C GLN A 36 -12.99 0.64 -13.47
N TYR A 37 -12.78 0.69 -12.14
CA TYR A 37 -13.32 -0.23 -11.15
C TYR A 37 -14.18 0.48 -10.10
N GLU A 38 -14.99 -0.30 -9.38
CA GLU A 38 -15.60 0.11 -8.11
C GLU A 38 -14.58 -0.11 -7.00
N CYS A 39 -13.90 0.96 -6.58
CA CYS A 39 -12.74 0.87 -5.69
C CYS A 39 -13.09 1.07 -4.22
N PHE A 40 -12.54 0.20 -3.37
CA PHE A 40 -12.62 0.23 -1.92
C PHE A 40 -11.20 0.30 -1.36
N TYR A 41 -10.84 1.40 -0.72
CA TYR A 41 -9.54 1.60 -0.09
C TYR A 41 -9.71 1.90 1.39
N PHE A 42 -9.03 1.13 2.23
CA PHE A 42 -9.27 1.25 3.66
C PHE A 42 -8.00 1.47 4.49
N VAL A 43 -8.20 2.21 5.58
CA VAL A 43 -7.23 2.35 6.65
C VAL A 43 -7.25 1.05 7.46
N ALA A 44 -6.21 0.22 7.31
CA ALA A 44 -6.09 -1.09 7.92
C ALA A 44 -5.57 -0.97 9.37
N ASN A 45 -6.35 -0.31 10.23
CA ASN A 45 -5.90 0.06 11.57
C ASN A 45 -5.88 -1.14 12.56
N TRP A 46 -6.73 -2.15 12.40
CA TRP A 46 -6.61 -3.38 13.18
C TRP A 46 -5.33 -4.16 12.84
N HIS A 47 -4.88 -4.12 11.58
CA HIS A 47 -3.63 -4.75 11.19
C HIS A 47 -2.38 -4.11 11.84
N VAL A 48 -2.48 -2.90 12.38
CA VAL A 48 -1.39 -2.31 13.18
C VAL A 48 -1.18 -3.11 14.46
N LEU A 49 -2.26 -3.56 15.09
CA LEU A 49 -2.23 -4.27 16.37
C LEU A 49 -1.56 -5.63 16.28
N THR A 50 -1.48 -6.23 15.09
CA THR A 50 -0.86 -7.56 14.90
C THR A 50 0.63 -7.57 15.22
N THR A 51 1.31 -6.45 15.00
CA THR A 51 2.76 -6.29 15.23
C THR A 51 3.10 -5.30 16.33
N ASN A 52 2.18 -4.39 16.68
CA ASN A 52 2.37 -3.38 17.71
C ASN A 52 1.07 -3.16 18.50
N PRO A 53 0.68 -4.09 19.40
CA PRO A 53 -0.57 -3.98 20.15
C PRO A 53 -0.62 -2.77 21.10
N GLY A 54 0.53 -2.25 21.51
CA GLY A 54 0.62 -1.05 22.36
C GLY A 54 0.64 0.28 21.61
N GLY A 55 0.86 0.26 20.30
CA GLY A 55 1.03 1.45 19.44
C GLY A 55 -0.27 2.06 18.91
N THR A 56 -1.31 2.15 19.75
CA THR A 56 -2.61 2.68 19.33
C THR A 56 -2.75 4.19 19.42
N ARG A 57 -1.88 4.83 20.20
CA ARG A 57 -1.95 6.27 20.46
C ARG A 57 -1.72 7.10 19.20
N GLU A 58 -0.82 6.66 18.35
CA GLU A 58 -0.42 7.33 17.12
C GLU A 58 -1.40 7.08 15.97
N VAL A 59 -2.15 5.98 16.00
CA VAL A 59 -3.04 5.54 14.91
C VAL A 59 -4.03 6.61 14.42
N PRO A 60 -4.70 7.39 15.28
CA PRO A 60 -5.59 8.45 14.81
C PRO A 60 -4.84 9.55 14.03
N GLY A 61 -3.71 10.03 14.52
CA GLY A 61 -2.86 11.01 13.83
C GLY A 61 -2.31 10.47 12.52
N ASP A 62 -1.79 9.25 12.54
CA ASP A 62 -1.27 8.56 11.36
C ASP A 62 -2.35 8.32 10.29
N THR A 63 -3.60 8.09 10.71
CA THR A 63 -4.75 7.97 9.80
C THR A 63 -5.02 9.27 9.08
N ILE A 64 -4.97 10.41 9.78
CA ILE A 64 -5.16 11.74 9.19
C ILE A 64 -4.02 12.06 8.21
N GLU A 65 -2.77 11.84 8.61
CA GLU A 65 -1.59 12.05 7.75
C GLU A 65 -1.67 11.21 6.47
N MET A 66 -2.01 9.93 6.59
CA MET A 66 -2.16 9.02 5.45
C MET A 66 -3.36 9.43 4.57
N GLY A 67 -4.47 9.85 5.16
CA GLY A 67 -5.63 10.37 4.45
C GLY A 67 -5.29 11.62 3.63
N ALA A 68 -4.51 12.54 4.19
CA ALA A 68 -4.01 13.71 3.47
C ALA A 68 -3.12 13.31 2.28
N ASP A 69 -2.25 12.31 2.45
CA ASP A 69 -1.42 11.77 1.37
C ASP A 69 -2.26 11.10 0.27
N TRP A 70 -3.30 10.35 0.62
CA TRP A 70 -4.21 9.71 -0.33
C TRP A 70 -4.95 10.73 -1.20
N LEU A 71 -5.55 11.73 -0.57
CA LEU A 71 -6.30 12.79 -1.24
C LEU A 71 -5.34 13.70 -2.05
N GLY A 72 -4.18 14.00 -1.49
CA GLY A 72 -3.11 14.74 -2.18
C GLY A 72 -2.60 14.02 -3.42
N ALA A 73 -2.47 12.71 -3.38
CA ALA A 73 -2.07 11.89 -4.53
C ALA A 73 -3.14 11.82 -5.63
N GLY A 74 -4.41 12.11 -5.30
CA GLY A 74 -5.50 12.17 -6.26
C GLY A 74 -6.58 11.08 -6.09
N LEU A 75 -6.64 10.39 -4.95
CA LEU A 75 -7.82 9.60 -4.64
C LEU A 75 -9.02 10.52 -4.44
N ASP A 76 -10.09 10.20 -5.15
CA ASP A 76 -11.34 10.95 -5.18
C ASP A 76 -12.40 10.19 -4.37
N PRO A 77 -12.92 10.75 -3.25
CA PRO A 77 -13.94 10.10 -2.42
C PRO A 77 -15.28 9.92 -3.12
N GLU A 78 -15.56 10.68 -4.20
CA GLU A 78 -16.77 10.50 -5.01
C GLU A 78 -16.65 9.27 -5.94
N ARG A 79 -15.43 8.90 -6.31
CA ARG A 79 -15.11 7.80 -7.24
C ARG A 79 -14.68 6.51 -6.55
N SER A 80 -14.18 6.63 -5.33
CA SER A 80 -13.71 5.52 -4.51
C SER A 80 -14.34 5.55 -3.12
N VAL A 81 -14.47 4.40 -2.49
CA VAL A 81 -14.90 4.29 -1.10
C VAL A 81 -13.66 4.28 -0.21
N LEU A 82 -13.38 5.40 0.46
CA LEU A 82 -12.27 5.54 1.40
C LEU A 82 -12.82 5.37 2.82
N PHE A 83 -12.35 4.35 3.58
CA PHE A 83 -12.97 4.02 4.86
C PHE A 83 -11.98 3.51 5.92
N ILE A 84 -12.46 3.42 7.16
CA ILE A 84 -11.69 2.93 8.30
C ILE A 84 -12.18 1.52 8.66
N GLN A 85 -11.27 0.54 8.65
CA GLN A 85 -11.55 -0.87 8.90
C GLN A 85 -12.29 -1.10 10.22
N SER A 86 -11.79 -0.56 11.32
CA SER A 86 -12.34 -0.79 12.66
C SER A 86 -13.73 -0.19 12.89
N LEU A 87 -14.18 0.72 12.02
CA LEU A 87 -15.53 1.27 12.07
C LEU A 87 -16.56 0.44 11.29
N VAL A 88 -16.12 -0.69 10.71
CA VAL A 88 -16.97 -1.72 10.10
C VAL A 88 -16.78 -3.01 10.89
N PRO A 89 -17.45 -3.20 12.04
CA PRO A 89 -17.25 -4.33 12.94
C PRO A 89 -17.56 -5.68 12.30
N GLU A 90 -18.29 -5.70 11.21
CA GLU A 90 -18.61 -6.87 10.39
C GLU A 90 -17.35 -7.62 9.91
N HIS A 91 -16.22 -6.92 9.71
CA HIS A 91 -14.91 -7.54 9.42
C HIS A 91 -14.47 -8.49 10.54
N ALA A 92 -14.65 -8.08 11.82
CA ALA A 92 -14.28 -8.89 12.96
C ALA A 92 -15.22 -10.11 13.10
N GLU A 93 -16.51 -9.94 12.84
CA GLU A 93 -17.47 -11.04 12.84
C GLU A 93 -17.12 -12.07 11.76
N LEU A 94 -16.86 -11.62 10.54
CA LEU A 94 -16.49 -12.52 9.45
C LEU A 94 -15.15 -13.23 9.71
N HIS A 95 -14.16 -12.51 10.26
CA HIS A 95 -12.90 -13.11 10.69
C HIS A 95 -13.12 -14.22 11.72
N LEU A 96 -13.97 -13.98 12.74
CA LEU A 96 -14.31 -14.99 13.75
C LEU A 96 -14.91 -16.23 13.09
N LEU A 97 -15.89 -16.07 12.20
CA LEU A 97 -16.52 -17.18 11.50
C LEU A 97 -15.53 -17.97 10.63
N PHE A 98 -14.65 -17.29 9.92
CA PHE A 98 -13.58 -17.93 9.15
C PHE A 98 -12.59 -18.68 10.04
N SER A 99 -12.31 -18.17 11.25
CA SER A 99 -11.40 -18.83 12.19
C SER A 99 -11.92 -20.18 12.68
N MET A 100 -13.24 -20.39 12.72
CA MET A 100 -13.86 -21.65 13.10
C MET A 100 -13.73 -22.72 11.99
N ALA A 101 -13.53 -22.31 10.75
CA ALA A 101 -13.48 -23.22 9.61
C ALA A 101 -12.06 -23.41 9.04
N THR A 102 -11.11 -22.51 9.32
CA THR A 102 -9.78 -22.51 8.71
C THR A 102 -8.78 -23.32 9.53
N PRO A 103 -8.11 -24.36 8.94
CA PRO A 103 -7.07 -25.10 9.64
C PRO A 103 -5.87 -24.22 10.00
N VAL A 104 -5.36 -24.34 11.24
CA VAL A 104 -4.19 -23.59 11.73
C VAL A 104 -2.97 -23.74 10.80
N GLY A 105 -2.71 -24.97 10.32
CA GLY A 105 -1.59 -25.22 9.42
C GLY A 105 -1.64 -24.47 8.08
N TRP A 106 -2.78 -23.89 7.68
CA TRP A 106 -2.83 -23.00 6.51
C TRP A 106 -2.17 -21.67 6.83
N LEU A 107 -2.42 -21.13 8.02
CA LEU A 107 -1.86 -19.86 8.49
C LEU A 107 -0.36 -19.96 8.76
N GLU A 108 0.07 -21.07 9.37
CA GLU A 108 1.49 -21.34 9.64
C GLU A 108 2.34 -21.48 8.38
N ARG A 109 1.73 -21.85 7.25
CA ARG A 109 2.43 -21.97 5.96
C ARG A 109 2.57 -20.64 5.21
N VAL A 110 1.88 -19.58 5.62
CA VAL A 110 2.03 -18.26 4.99
C VAL A 110 3.46 -17.76 5.20
N PRO A 111 4.24 -17.50 4.13
CA PRO A 111 5.66 -17.16 4.25
C PRO A 111 5.90 -15.94 5.14
N THR A 112 5.11 -14.88 4.96
CA THR A 112 5.26 -13.63 5.70
C THR A 112 5.00 -13.77 7.20
N TYR A 113 4.20 -14.76 7.64
CA TYR A 113 4.06 -15.06 9.08
C TYR A 113 5.39 -15.48 9.69
N LYS A 114 6.11 -16.41 9.05
CA LYS A 114 7.41 -16.91 9.52
C LYS A 114 8.46 -15.81 9.50
N GLU A 115 8.51 -15.04 8.41
CA GLU A 115 9.41 -13.89 8.28
C GLU A 115 9.18 -12.86 9.37
N MET A 116 7.93 -12.55 9.72
CA MET A 116 7.60 -11.60 10.78
C MET A 116 7.97 -12.11 12.16
N VAL A 117 7.74 -13.40 12.46
CA VAL A 117 8.16 -14.02 13.72
C VAL A 117 9.68 -13.93 13.89
N GLU A 118 10.43 -14.22 12.83
CA GLU A 118 11.90 -14.14 12.82
C GLU A 118 12.40 -12.70 12.95
N GLN A 119 11.88 -11.77 12.13
CA GLN A 119 12.30 -10.36 12.13
C GLN A 119 11.99 -9.64 13.44
N LEU A 120 10.90 -9.99 14.11
CA LEU A 120 10.51 -9.41 15.40
C LEU A 120 11.14 -10.14 16.59
N GLY A 121 11.84 -11.26 16.36
CA GLY A 121 12.47 -12.07 17.41
C GLY A 121 11.48 -12.60 18.44
N LEU A 122 10.26 -12.97 18.00
CA LEU A 122 9.18 -13.37 18.90
C LEU A 122 9.33 -14.85 19.31
N GLU A 123 9.57 -15.09 20.60
CA GLU A 123 9.56 -16.44 21.17
C GLU A 123 8.13 -17.03 21.24
N SER A 124 7.14 -16.18 21.45
CA SER A 124 5.73 -16.56 21.54
C SER A 124 4.85 -15.57 20.74
N PRO A 125 4.62 -15.84 19.45
CA PRO A 125 3.77 -14.98 18.62
C PRO A 125 2.31 -15.04 19.08
N SER A 126 1.65 -13.89 19.04
CA SER A 126 0.24 -13.79 19.42
C SER A 126 -0.67 -14.49 18.40
N TYR A 127 -1.89 -14.86 18.84
CA TYR A 127 -2.94 -15.32 17.93
C TYR A 127 -3.22 -14.27 16.83
N GLY A 128 -3.24 -12.98 17.16
CA GLY A 128 -3.44 -11.91 16.19
C GLY A 128 -2.39 -11.91 15.09
N LEU A 129 -1.11 -12.20 15.40
CA LEU A 129 -0.06 -12.32 14.39
C LEU A 129 -0.22 -13.58 13.54
N LEU A 130 -0.63 -14.70 14.10
CA LEU A 130 -0.95 -15.90 13.33
C LEU A 130 -2.19 -15.71 12.46
N GLY A 131 -3.22 -15.04 13.00
CA GLY A 131 -4.53 -14.88 12.37
C GLY A 131 -4.65 -13.70 11.40
N TYR A 132 -3.64 -12.81 11.28
CA TYR A 132 -3.78 -11.62 10.42
C TYR A 132 -4.05 -11.94 8.94
N PRO A 133 -3.53 -13.03 8.33
CA PRO A 133 -3.86 -13.33 6.95
C PRO A 133 -5.33 -13.71 6.77
N LEU A 134 -5.93 -14.25 7.82
CA LEU A 134 -7.37 -14.57 7.83
C LEU A 134 -8.23 -13.32 8.01
N LEU A 135 -7.77 -12.34 8.80
CA LEU A 135 -8.40 -11.01 8.87
C LEU A 135 -8.34 -10.32 7.50
N GLN A 136 -7.21 -10.39 6.80
CA GLN A 136 -7.08 -9.90 5.43
C GLN A 136 -8.06 -10.60 4.47
N SER A 137 -8.25 -11.92 4.63
CA SER A 137 -9.25 -12.66 3.86
C SER A 137 -10.67 -12.16 4.15
N ALA A 138 -10.99 -11.87 5.41
CA ALA A 138 -12.28 -11.28 5.78
C ALA A 138 -12.46 -9.89 5.17
N ASP A 139 -11.43 -9.04 5.18
CA ASP A 139 -11.45 -7.71 4.55
C ASP A 139 -11.81 -7.82 3.06
N ILE A 140 -11.16 -8.73 2.34
CA ILE A 140 -11.34 -8.91 0.90
C ILE A 140 -12.73 -9.49 0.56
N LEU A 141 -13.11 -10.54 1.25
CA LEU A 141 -14.34 -11.28 0.96
C LEU A 141 -15.59 -10.51 1.40
N MET A 142 -15.48 -9.63 2.40
CA MET A 142 -16.56 -8.76 2.86
C MET A 142 -17.19 -7.96 1.73
N TYR A 143 -16.37 -7.43 0.84
CA TYR A 143 -16.82 -6.61 -0.30
C TYR A 143 -17.00 -7.40 -1.60
N LYS A 144 -16.79 -8.73 -1.55
CA LYS A 144 -16.83 -9.60 -2.73
C LYS A 144 -15.94 -9.07 -3.86
N ALA A 145 -14.76 -8.58 -3.51
CA ALA A 145 -13.81 -8.02 -4.47
C ALA A 145 -13.33 -9.08 -5.44
N GLN A 146 -13.38 -8.78 -6.74
CA GLN A 146 -12.84 -9.64 -7.78
C GLN A 146 -11.33 -9.46 -7.91
N TRP A 147 -10.83 -8.26 -7.64
CA TRP A 147 -9.44 -7.90 -7.85
C TRP A 147 -8.81 -7.30 -6.60
N VAL A 148 -7.59 -7.73 -6.30
CA VAL A 148 -6.78 -7.19 -5.20
C VAL A 148 -5.42 -6.78 -5.76
N PRO A 149 -5.12 -5.47 -5.88
CA PRO A 149 -3.82 -4.98 -6.33
C PRO A 149 -2.77 -5.27 -5.27
N VAL A 150 -1.78 -6.06 -5.62
CA VAL A 150 -0.74 -6.54 -4.69
C VAL A 150 0.62 -6.64 -5.35
N GLY A 151 1.69 -6.55 -4.55
CA GLY A 151 3.02 -7.00 -4.94
C GLY A 151 3.10 -8.54 -4.97
N ALA A 152 4.13 -9.06 -5.62
CA ALA A 152 4.33 -10.50 -5.77
C ALA A 152 4.46 -11.23 -4.40
N ASP A 153 4.99 -10.57 -3.39
CA ASP A 153 5.12 -11.06 -2.02
C ASP A 153 3.77 -11.30 -1.32
N GLN A 154 2.69 -10.64 -1.78
CA GLN A 154 1.34 -10.77 -1.21
C GLN A 154 0.47 -11.81 -1.94
N VAL A 155 0.94 -12.41 -3.03
CA VAL A 155 0.19 -13.45 -3.74
C VAL A 155 -0.21 -14.62 -2.84
N PRO A 156 0.65 -15.12 -1.92
CA PRO A 156 0.26 -16.19 -1.01
C PRO A 156 -0.96 -15.86 -0.12
N HIS A 157 -1.16 -14.58 0.22
CA HIS A 157 -2.34 -14.15 0.98
C HIS A 157 -3.62 -14.20 0.14
N ILE A 158 -3.52 -13.87 -1.15
CA ILE A 158 -4.66 -13.97 -2.06
C ILE A 158 -5.03 -15.44 -2.30
N GLU A 159 -4.04 -16.32 -2.44
CA GLU A 159 -4.31 -17.77 -2.55
C GLU A 159 -4.95 -18.31 -1.27
N LEU A 160 -4.49 -17.91 -0.08
CA LEU A 160 -5.16 -18.27 1.17
C LEU A 160 -6.61 -17.77 1.18
N THR A 161 -6.85 -16.52 0.75
CA THR A 161 -8.20 -15.95 0.68
C THR A 161 -9.12 -16.76 -0.24
N ARG A 162 -8.61 -17.25 -1.38
CA ARG A 162 -9.33 -18.12 -2.30
C ARG A 162 -9.68 -19.45 -1.65
N GLU A 163 -8.71 -20.06 -0.94
CA GLU A 163 -8.96 -21.32 -0.20
C GLU A 163 -10.00 -21.12 0.91
N VAL A 164 -9.96 -20.00 1.63
CA VAL A 164 -10.98 -19.67 2.64
C VAL A 164 -12.35 -19.50 2.00
N ALA A 165 -12.46 -18.82 0.86
CA ALA A 165 -13.71 -18.66 0.13
C ALA A 165 -14.27 -20.02 -0.34
N ARG A 166 -13.44 -20.88 -0.97
CA ARG A 166 -13.84 -22.24 -1.40
C ARG A 166 -14.31 -23.07 -0.22
N ARG A 167 -13.56 -23.05 0.89
CA ARG A 167 -13.91 -23.82 2.08
C ARG A 167 -15.25 -23.37 2.65
N PHE A 168 -15.49 -22.07 2.78
CA PHE A 168 -16.78 -21.54 3.22
C PHE A 168 -17.92 -22.01 2.29
N ASN A 169 -17.75 -21.77 0.98
CA ASN A 169 -18.75 -22.09 -0.02
C ASN A 169 -19.10 -23.60 -0.07
N ASN A 170 -18.10 -24.46 0.11
CA ASN A 170 -18.29 -25.92 0.13
C ASN A 170 -18.86 -26.43 1.44
N THR A 171 -18.61 -25.75 2.56
CA THR A 171 -19.09 -26.18 3.88
C THR A 171 -20.55 -25.81 4.10
N TRP A 172 -20.95 -24.62 3.62
CA TRP A 172 -22.29 -24.10 3.87
C TRP A 172 -23.05 -23.82 2.55
N LYS A 173 -22.80 -22.65 1.94
CA LYS A 173 -23.50 -22.19 0.73
C LYS A 173 -22.59 -21.27 -0.05
N PRO A 174 -22.65 -21.26 -1.39
CA PRO A 174 -21.90 -20.28 -2.20
C PRO A 174 -22.29 -18.83 -1.88
N VAL A 175 -21.36 -18.08 -1.28
CA VAL A 175 -21.51 -16.65 -0.95
C VAL A 175 -20.39 -15.82 -1.54
N PHE A 176 -19.14 -16.34 -1.52
CA PHE A 176 -17.96 -15.57 -1.85
C PHE A 176 -17.41 -15.89 -3.23
N PRO A 177 -17.06 -14.87 -4.04
CA PRO A 177 -16.23 -15.08 -5.22
C PRO A 177 -14.80 -15.45 -4.80
N GLU A 178 -14.05 -16.01 -5.74
CA GLU A 178 -12.61 -16.19 -5.57
C GLU A 178 -11.87 -14.97 -6.11
N PRO A 179 -11.23 -14.17 -5.24
CA PRO A 179 -10.52 -12.98 -5.67
C PRO A 179 -9.26 -13.33 -6.48
N GLN A 180 -8.84 -12.43 -7.34
CA GLN A 180 -7.63 -12.56 -8.13
C GLN A 180 -6.62 -11.47 -7.75
N ALA A 181 -5.34 -11.84 -7.71
CA ALA A 181 -4.26 -10.90 -7.55
C ALA A 181 -4.11 -10.06 -8.83
N MET A 182 -4.15 -8.75 -8.68
CA MET A 182 -3.76 -7.81 -9.73
C MET A 182 -2.31 -7.41 -9.46
N LEU A 183 -1.38 -8.06 -10.17
CA LEU A 183 0.04 -7.79 -9.96
C LEU A 183 0.39 -6.37 -10.40
N THR A 184 0.87 -5.60 -9.46
CA THR A 184 1.40 -4.26 -9.73
C THR A 184 2.89 -4.42 -10.02
N GLN A 185 3.33 -3.90 -11.18
CA GLN A 185 4.76 -3.75 -11.42
C GLN A 185 5.27 -2.62 -10.51
N ILE A 186 5.79 -3.00 -9.35
CA ILE A 186 6.36 -2.03 -8.41
C ILE A 186 7.77 -1.71 -8.86
N PRO A 187 8.05 -0.46 -9.26
CA PRO A 187 9.41 -0.08 -9.58
C PRO A 187 10.30 -0.22 -8.33
N LYS A 188 11.55 -0.54 -8.53
CA LYS A 188 12.53 -0.50 -7.44
C LYS A 188 12.71 0.94 -6.99
N VAL A 189 12.22 1.27 -5.80
CA VAL A 189 12.36 2.61 -5.21
C VAL A 189 13.43 2.57 -4.13
N PRO A 190 14.66 2.98 -4.46
CA PRO A 190 15.74 3.01 -3.49
C PRO A 190 15.56 4.18 -2.52
N GLY A 191 15.99 3.99 -1.28
CA GLY A 191 16.21 5.06 -0.33
C GLY A 191 17.47 5.87 -0.65
N THR A 192 17.70 6.94 0.09
CA THR A 192 18.84 7.84 -0.12
C THR A 192 20.19 7.16 0.10
N ASP A 193 20.21 6.04 0.81
CA ASP A 193 21.38 5.18 1.08
C ASP A 193 21.51 4.00 0.10
N GLY A 194 20.63 3.89 -0.90
CA GLY A 194 20.62 2.85 -1.90
C GLY A 194 19.93 1.54 -1.50
N ARG A 195 19.61 1.34 -0.22
CA ARG A 195 18.78 0.22 0.24
C ARG A 195 17.31 0.46 -0.15
N LYS A 196 16.44 -0.51 0.07
CA LYS A 196 14.99 -0.31 -0.07
C LYS A 196 14.55 0.88 0.79
N MET A 197 13.74 1.79 0.22
CA MET A 197 13.22 2.93 0.95
C MET A 197 12.33 2.48 2.12
N SER A 198 12.62 2.97 3.31
CA SER A 198 11.89 2.63 4.53
C SER A 198 12.03 3.75 5.58
N LYS A 199 10.96 3.97 6.34
CA LYS A 199 10.96 4.91 7.47
C LYS A 199 11.98 4.50 8.53
N SER A 200 12.04 3.21 8.85
CA SER A 200 12.94 2.67 9.88
C SER A 200 14.42 2.84 9.58
N TYR A 201 14.78 3.01 8.30
CA TYR A 201 16.17 3.27 7.90
C TYR A 201 16.51 4.75 7.82
N GLY A 202 15.54 5.66 8.00
CA GLY A 202 15.77 7.09 7.87
C GLY A 202 16.16 7.55 6.45
N ASN A 203 15.93 6.72 5.44
CA ASN A 203 16.35 6.91 4.05
C ASN A 203 15.21 7.31 3.13
N ALA A 204 14.07 7.73 3.68
CA ALA A 204 12.85 7.98 2.92
C ALA A 204 12.73 9.42 2.40
N ILE A 205 12.16 9.54 1.20
CA ILE A 205 11.65 10.79 0.65
C ILE A 205 10.13 10.73 0.78
N TYR A 206 9.55 11.66 1.54
CA TYR A 206 8.12 11.70 1.83
C TYR A 206 7.35 12.53 0.81
N LEU A 207 6.06 12.24 0.62
CA LEU A 207 5.17 13.06 -0.22
C LEU A 207 4.97 14.47 0.36
N SER A 208 5.13 14.61 1.66
CA SER A 208 5.06 15.86 2.41
C SER A 208 6.35 16.71 2.34
N ASP A 209 7.49 16.13 1.90
CA ASP A 209 8.77 16.85 1.85
C ASP A 209 8.69 18.07 0.93
N SER A 210 9.22 19.22 1.38
CA SER A 210 9.34 20.41 0.54
C SER A 210 10.35 20.19 -0.60
N THR A 211 10.32 21.07 -1.58
CA THR A 211 11.29 21.08 -2.69
C THR A 211 12.73 21.12 -2.17
N GLU A 212 12.97 21.92 -1.13
CA GLU A 212 14.27 22.07 -0.47
C GLU A 212 14.67 20.78 0.25
N GLN A 213 13.73 20.15 0.96
CA GLN A 213 13.96 18.89 1.67
C GLN A 213 14.26 17.74 0.70
N ILE A 214 13.48 17.59 -0.38
CA ILE A 214 13.75 16.60 -1.42
C ILE A 214 15.13 16.85 -2.03
N THR A 215 15.44 18.09 -2.37
CA THR A 215 16.74 18.46 -2.94
C THR A 215 17.88 18.13 -1.98
N ALA A 216 17.73 18.46 -0.70
CA ALA A 216 18.71 18.17 0.35
C ALA A 216 18.92 16.66 0.55
N LYS A 217 17.88 15.84 0.36
CA LYS A 217 17.96 14.38 0.44
C LYS A 217 18.58 13.74 -0.81
N VAL A 218 18.27 14.24 -2.01
CA VAL A 218 18.74 13.68 -3.29
C VAL A 218 20.20 14.05 -3.57
N LYS A 219 20.64 15.27 -3.26
CA LYS A 219 22.02 15.71 -3.53
C LYS A 219 23.09 14.77 -2.93
N PRO A 220 23.02 14.38 -1.63
CA PRO A 220 23.99 13.47 -1.02
C PRO A 220 23.70 11.99 -1.30
N MET A 221 22.56 11.65 -1.93
CA MET A 221 22.16 10.27 -2.19
C MET A 221 23.30 9.47 -2.83
N VAL A 222 23.49 8.23 -2.39
CA VAL A 222 24.53 7.35 -2.91
C VAL A 222 24.35 7.08 -4.42
N THR A 223 25.47 6.92 -5.11
CA THR A 223 25.53 6.64 -6.54
C THR A 223 26.28 5.31 -6.76
N ASP A 224 26.73 5.04 -7.97
CA ASP A 224 27.58 3.88 -8.26
C ASP A 224 28.84 3.91 -7.36
N PRO A 225 29.06 2.89 -6.52
CA PRO A 225 30.22 2.83 -5.61
C PRO A 225 31.56 2.77 -6.32
N ALA A 226 31.59 2.29 -7.56
CA ALA A 226 32.81 2.21 -8.37
C ALA A 226 33.26 3.59 -8.86
N ARG A 227 32.34 4.55 -8.98
CA ARG A 227 32.60 5.92 -9.46
C ARG A 227 33.05 6.83 -8.33
N LYS A 228 34.34 6.93 -8.09
CA LYS A 228 34.95 7.75 -7.02
C LYS A 228 35.27 9.19 -7.45
N ARG A 229 35.61 9.39 -8.72
CA ARG A 229 35.98 10.69 -9.29
C ARG A 229 35.04 11.05 -10.44
N ARG A 230 34.95 12.34 -10.76
CA ARG A 230 34.15 12.81 -11.90
C ARG A 230 34.64 12.22 -13.23
N SER A 231 35.94 11.97 -13.35
CA SER A 231 36.58 11.39 -14.52
C SER A 231 36.40 9.87 -14.67
N ASP A 232 35.87 9.21 -13.63
CA ASP A 232 35.65 7.77 -13.69
C ASP A 232 34.33 7.50 -14.43
N PRO A 233 34.31 6.53 -15.38
CA PRO A 233 33.07 6.05 -15.96
C PRO A 233 32.22 5.37 -14.88
N GLY A 234 30.90 5.56 -14.96
CA GLY A 234 29.96 4.94 -14.03
C GLY A 234 29.08 3.92 -14.73
N ASN A 235 28.37 3.14 -13.90
CA ASN A 235 27.38 2.18 -14.37
C ASN A 235 25.98 2.59 -13.90
N PRO A 236 25.08 3.05 -14.79
CA PRO A 236 23.70 3.38 -14.46
C PRO A 236 22.89 2.22 -13.87
N ASP A 237 23.24 0.96 -14.21
CA ASP A 237 22.45 -0.21 -13.84
C ASP A 237 22.61 -0.62 -12.36
N VAL A 238 23.67 -0.14 -11.70
CA VAL A 238 23.90 -0.35 -10.26
C VAL A 238 23.71 0.94 -9.44
N CYS A 239 23.35 2.05 -10.09
CA CYS A 239 23.23 3.35 -9.45
C CYS A 239 21.82 3.58 -8.91
N PRO A 240 21.60 3.74 -7.58
CA PRO A 240 20.29 4.00 -7.01
C PRO A 240 19.63 5.28 -7.54
N VAL A 241 20.40 6.31 -7.83
CA VAL A 241 19.87 7.54 -8.44
C VAL A 241 19.31 7.24 -9.83
N PHE A 242 19.90 6.32 -10.58
CA PHE A 242 19.41 5.96 -11.90
C PHE A 242 18.12 5.14 -11.85
N ASP A 243 17.88 4.38 -10.78
CA ASP A 243 16.57 3.75 -10.55
C ASP A 243 15.46 4.82 -10.43
N LEU A 244 15.72 5.98 -9.80
CA LEU A 244 14.79 7.10 -9.78
C LEU A 244 14.65 7.80 -11.14
N HIS A 245 15.72 7.87 -11.95
CA HIS A 245 15.63 8.35 -13.33
C HIS A 245 14.69 7.49 -14.18
N ARG A 246 14.70 6.17 -13.99
CA ARG A 246 13.78 5.25 -14.69
C ARG A 246 12.30 5.55 -14.41
N ILE A 247 12.01 6.15 -13.25
CA ILE A 247 10.66 6.47 -12.81
C ILE A 247 10.24 7.87 -13.29
N PHE A 248 11.10 8.86 -13.08
CA PHE A 248 10.71 10.27 -13.20
C PHE A 248 11.22 10.95 -14.46
N THR A 249 12.29 10.45 -15.07
CA THR A 249 12.97 11.18 -16.15
C THR A 249 12.53 10.65 -17.53
N PRO A 250 12.09 11.51 -18.45
CA PRO A 250 11.76 11.12 -19.81
C PRO A 250 12.93 10.43 -20.51
N GLU A 251 12.64 9.54 -21.44
CA GLU A 251 13.61 8.66 -22.09
C GLU A 251 14.79 9.40 -22.67
N VAL A 252 14.55 10.52 -23.37
CA VAL A 252 15.62 11.31 -24.01
C VAL A 252 16.65 11.80 -22.99
N ASP A 253 16.19 12.43 -21.89
CA ASP A 253 17.09 12.95 -20.86
C ASP A 253 17.73 11.82 -20.05
N ARG A 254 17.00 10.71 -19.86
CA ARG A 254 17.50 9.51 -19.19
C ARG A 254 18.65 8.85 -19.96
N GLU A 255 18.50 8.68 -21.27
CA GLU A 255 19.55 8.11 -22.11
C GLU A 255 20.77 9.04 -22.24
N ALA A 256 20.54 10.36 -22.28
CA ALA A 256 21.64 11.33 -22.23
C ALA A 256 22.42 11.23 -20.90
N CYS A 257 21.73 11.08 -19.77
CA CYS A 257 22.36 10.86 -18.47
C CYS A 257 23.10 9.51 -18.42
N ALA A 258 22.53 8.44 -18.98
CA ALA A 258 23.17 7.13 -19.03
C ALA A 258 24.46 7.15 -19.84
N THR A 259 24.42 7.70 -21.04
CA THR A 259 25.57 7.85 -21.92
C THR A 259 26.66 8.70 -21.26
N GLY A 260 26.28 9.88 -20.73
CA GLY A 260 27.21 10.75 -20.01
C GLY A 260 27.82 10.10 -18.77
N CYS A 261 27.07 9.23 -18.06
CA CYS A 261 27.58 8.46 -16.93
C CYS A 261 28.65 7.44 -17.38
N ARG A 262 28.36 6.64 -18.42
CA ARG A 262 29.27 5.60 -18.94
C ARG A 262 30.54 6.18 -19.55
N THR A 263 30.49 7.38 -20.09
CA THR A 263 31.64 8.05 -20.74
C THR A 263 32.36 9.06 -19.83
N ALA A 264 31.96 9.17 -18.54
CA ALA A 264 32.40 10.23 -17.63
C ALA A 264 32.10 11.67 -18.13
N GLY A 265 31.18 11.83 -19.08
CA GLY A 265 30.79 13.10 -19.68
C GLY A 265 29.87 13.94 -18.78
N ILE A 266 29.20 13.36 -17.79
CA ILE A 266 28.34 14.05 -16.82
C ILE A 266 28.81 13.82 -15.38
N GLY A 267 28.76 14.82 -14.51
CA GLY A 267 29.00 14.65 -13.07
C GLY A 267 27.78 14.06 -12.34
N CYS A 268 27.99 13.37 -11.20
CA CYS A 268 26.86 12.82 -10.41
C CYS A 268 25.92 13.91 -9.90
N LEU A 269 26.43 15.10 -9.55
CA LEU A 269 25.60 16.22 -9.13
C LEU A 269 24.78 16.80 -10.28
N ASP A 270 25.37 16.89 -11.48
CA ASP A 270 24.67 17.34 -12.68
C ASP A 270 23.57 16.35 -13.06
N CYS A 271 23.84 15.03 -13.02
CA CYS A 271 22.87 13.96 -13.23
C CYS A 271 21.71 14.07 -12.24
N LYS A 272 21.99 14.25 -10.93
CA LYS A 272 20.95 14.49 -9.91
C LYS A 272 20.13 15.75 -10.14
N SER A 273 20.74 16.80 -10.71
CA SER A 273 20.02 18.02 -11.08
C SER A 273 19.01 17.76 -12.20
N VAL A 274 19.35 16.91 -13.18
CA VAL A 274 18.40 16.45 -14.22
C VAL A 274 17.27 15.64 -13.60
N LEU A 275 17.56 14.72 -12.67
CA LEU A 275 16.53 13.99 -11.94
C LEU A 275 15.57 14.92 -11.21
N LEU A 276 16.09 15.87 -10.42
CA LEU A 276 15.29 16.82 -9.66
C LEU A 276 14.40 17.69 -10.56
N LYS A 277 14.88 18.11 -11.73
CA LYS A 277 14.08 18.84 -12.72
C LYS A 277 12.78 18.11 -13.09
N HIS A 278 12.82 16.79 -13.17
CA HIS A 278 11.66 15.98 -13.56
C HIS A 278 10.86 15.43 -12.36
N MET A 279 11.52 15.19 -11.24
CA MET A 279 10.90 14.61 -10.04
C MET A 279 10.11 15.64 -9.22
N LEU A 280 10.62 16.87 -9.11
CA LEU A 280 10.03 17.90 -8.25
C LEU A 280 8.64 18.37 -8.70
N PRO A 281 8.34 18.62 -10.00
CA PRO A 281 7.05 19.13 -10.42
C PRO A 281 5.86 18.21 -10.05
N PRO A 282 5.86 16.90 -10.36
CA PRO A 282 4.75 16.04 -9.98
C PRO A 282 4.58 15.90 -8.46
N LEU A 283 5.68 15.87 -7.69
CA LEU A 283 5.62 15.83 -6.24
C LEU A 283 5.12 17.15 -5.62
N ALA A 284 5.46 18.28 -6.24
CA ALA A 284 4.93 19.57 -5.82
C ALA A 284 3.41 19.66 -5.99
N GLN A 285 2.86 19.12 -7.07
CA GLN A 285 1.41 19.05 -7.28
C GLN A 285 0.69 18.19 -6.22
N ILE A 286 1.28 17.04 -5.85
CA ILE A 286 0.75 16.18 -4.78
C ILE A 286 0.77 16.96 -3.46
N ARG A 287 1.88 17.60 -3.13
CA ARG A 287 2.05 18.37 -1.90
C ARG A 287 1.08 19.54 -1.82
N GLU A 288 0.88 20.28 -2.90
CA GLU A 288 -0.06 21.40 -2.95
C GLU A 288 -1.50 20.94 -2.67
N ARG A 289 -1.96 19.87 -3.30
CA ARG A 289 -3.27 19.28 -3.00
C ARG A 289 -3.36 18.78 -1.57
N ARG A 290 -2.31 18.11 -1.07
CA ARG A 290 -2.20 17.61 0.29
C ARG A 290 -2.34 18.73 1.32
N GLN A 291 -1.70 19.88 1.08
CA GLN A 291 -1.67 21.01 2.02
C GLN A 291 -3.08 21.51 2.35
N ARG A 292 -3.97 21.54 1.38
CA ARG A 292 -5.39 21.89 1.59
C ARG A 292 -6.07 21.01 2.65
N PHE A 293 -5.76 19.71 2.66
CA PHE A 293 -6.35 18.77 3.62
C PHE A 293 -5.66 18.81 4.98
N VAL A 294 -4.35 19.06 5.02
CA VAL A 294 -3.61 19.25 6.28
C VAL A 294 -4.14 20.45 7.06
N GLU A 295 -4.53 21.51 6.37
CA GLU A 295 -5.14 22.69 6.98
C GLU A 295 -6.56 22.43 7.51
N LYS A 296 -7.21 21.37 7.04
CA LYS A 296 -8.59 21.00 7.40
C LYS A 296 -8.71 19.52 7.75
N PRO A 297 -8.06 19.05 8.82
CA PRO A 297 -8.05 17.62 9.15
C PRO A 297 -9.45 17.05 9.41
N ALA A 298 -10.42 17.87 9.85
CA ALA A 298 -11.80 17.46 10.01
C ALA A 298 -12.46 17.01 8.69
N GLU A 299 -12.08 17.61 7.54
CA GLU A 299 -12.57 17.20 6.21
C GLU A 299 -12.12 15.76 5.88
N ILE A 300 -10.87 15.38 6.24
CA ILE A 300 -10.38 14.01 6.05
C ILE A 300 -11.20 13.02 6.88
N VAL A 301 -11.45 13.36 8.14
CA VAL A 301 -12.25 12.51 9.05
C VAL A 301 -13.66 12.32 8.50
N GLU A 302 -14.29 13.39 8.01
CA GLU A 302 -15.62 13.34 7.41
C GLU A 302 -15.64 12.44 6.17
N ILE A 303 -14.69 12.60 5.25
CA ILE A 303 -14.53 11.76 4.04
C ILE A 303 -14.42 10.28 4.42
N LEU A 304 -13.56 9.95 5.38
CA LEU A 304 -13.35 8.56 5.82
C LEU A 304 -14.62 8.02 6.52
N HIS A 305 -15.34 8.81 7.29
CA HIS A 305 -16.58 8.39 7.94
C HIS A 305 -17.72 8.18 6.93
N GLU A 306 -17.88 9.06 5.95
CA GLU A 306 -18.88 8.87 4.88
C GLU A 306 -18.55 7.65 4.02
N GLY A 307 -17.28 7.44 3.67
CA GLY A 307 -16.82 6.22 3.02
C GLY A 307 -17.08 4.97 3.86
N THR A 308 -16.88 5.05 5.18
CA THR A 308 -17.21 3.97 6.13
C THR A 308 -18.68 3.62 6.12
N LYS A 309 -19.58 4.62 6.10
CA LYS A 309 -21.04 4.36 5.99
C LYS A 309 -21.39 3.65 4.67
N ARG A 310 -20.72 4.03 3.56
CA ARG A 310 -20.90 3.38 2.25
C ARG A 310 -20.40 1.94 2.30
N ALA A 311 -19.20 1.71 2.82
CA ALA A 311 -18.60 0.38 2.98
C ALA A 311 -19.46 -0.52 3.87
N ARG A 312 -19.91 -0.02 5.02
CA ARG A 312 -20.70 -0.78 5.97
C ARG A 312 -22.05 -1.26 5.43
N ARG A 313 -22.71 -0.46 4.57
CA ARG A 313 -23.94 -0.92 3.91
C ARG A 313 -23.74 -2.21 3.09
N ILE A 314 -22.56 -2.36 2.47
CA ILE A 314 -22.22 -3.58 1.72
C ILE A 314 -21.86 -4.69 2.69
N ALA A 315 -21.05 -4.40 3.70
CA ALA A 315 -20.65 -5.36 4.71
C ALA A 315 -21.86 -6.00 5.43
N VAL A 316 -22.84 -5.21 5.83
CA VAL A 316 -24.08 -5.70 6.45
C VAL A 316 -24.80 -6.68 5.54
N ARG A 317 -24.97 -6.35 4.24
CA ARG A 317 -25.62 -7.25 3.28
C ARG A 317 -24.84 -8.55 3.10
N THR A 318 -23.52 -8.47 3.02
CA THR A 318 -22.69 -9.67 2.93
C THR A 318 -22.84 -10.54 4.17
N MET A 319 -22.88 -9.92 5.37
CA MET A 319 -23.09 -10.66 6.61
C MET A 319 -24.50 -11.27 6.73
N GLU A 320 -25.53 -10.61 6.20
CA GLU A 320 -26.87 -11.24 6.08
C GLU A 320 -26.83 -12.53 5.26
N GLU A 321 -26.15 -12.51 4.08
CA GLU A 321 -25.96 -13.72 3.27
C GLU A 321 -25.12 -14.79 3.99
N VAL A 322 -24.08 -14.39 4.74
CA VAL A 322 -23.24 -15.29 5.53
C VAL A 322 -24.05 -15.97 6.64
N ARG A 323 -24.83 -15.19 7.40
CA ARG A 323 -25.67 -15.71 8.48
C ARG A 323 -26.76 -16.66 7.94
N ASP A 324 -27.40 -16.31 6.80
CA ASP A 324 -28.35 -17.18 6.12
C ASP A 324 -27.69 -18.51 5.65
N ALA A 325 -26.43 -18.44 5.19
CA ALA A 325 -25.71 -19.62 4.76
C ALA A 325 -25.38 -20.55 5.94
N ILE A 326 -24.94 -20.00 7.07
CA ILE A 326 -24.50 -20.76 8.26
C ILE A 326 -25.69 -21.27 9.08
N LYS A 327 -26.81 -20.53 9.10
CA LYS A 327 -28.04 -20.89 9.83
C LYS A 327 -27.83 -21.10 11.34
N LEU A 328 -27.19 -20.14 12.00
CA LEU A 328 -27.01 -20.17 13.46
C LEU A 328 -28.22 -19.63 14.22
N GLU A 329 -29.09 -18.87 13.57
CA GLU A 329 -30.31 -18.36 14.17
C GLU A 329 -31.45 -19.37 14.02
N PRO A 330 -32.35 -19.51 15.04
CA PRO A 330 -33.46 -20.44 15.03
C PRO A 330 -34.54 -20.11 14.00
#